data_12123464bb8e5867100912a509165fa1
#
_entry.id   12123464bb8e5867100912a509165fa1
#
_cell.length_a   1.000
_cell.length_b   1.000
_cell.length_c   1.000
_cell.angle_alpha   90.00
_cell.angle_beta   90.00
_cell.angle_gamma   90.00
#
_symmetry.space_group_name_H-M   'P 1'
#
loop_
_entity.id
_entity.type
_entity.pdbx_description
1 polymer ?
#
loop_
_entity_poly.entity_id
_entity_poly.type
_entity_poly.pdbx_seq_one_letter_code
_entity_poly.pdbx_strand_id
1 'polypeptide(L)'
;MNTIDIELKKLPKDVLGWVDYEIAVSNSYDIPVKLLSKKHVWIDRVRCHGYFCSTTPELVVACYMEENEWVQTMVHESCHRDQFIEKTTIWNKKIELDEEKRDPLELMHSWLEHEIELKPRKLKEVLMACMNIELDCEIRAAKKIDEFYLPINHKEYVQKANAYAYLYHILGTTRLWYPKGKSPFYLADVWTKMPTDFDRDYTKIPTKIKNLMLAKCYNKRV
;
A
#
# COMPACT_ATOMS: atom_id res chain seq x y z
N MET A 1 -5.33 17.49 15.27
CA MET A 1 -6.03 16.93 16.47
C MET A 1 -6.51 15.53 16.08
N ASN A 2 -6.22 14.52 16.95
CA ASN A 2 -6.65 13.13 16.68
C ASN A 2 -8.18 13.00 16.75
N THR A 3 -8.73 12.09 15.94
CA THR A 3 -10.14 11.69 15.97
C THR A 3 -10.22 10.18 16.16
N ILE A 4 -10.71 9.73 17.32
CA ILE A 4 -10.79 8.31 17.68
C ILE A 4 -12.25 7.95 17.91
N ASP A 5 -12.88 7.33 16.92
CA ASP A 5 -14.30 6.95 16.94
C ASP A 5 -14.52 5.49 17.41
N ILE A 6 -13.44 4.79 17.79
CA ILE A 6 -13.49 3.41 18.28
C ILE A 6 -13.16 3.34 19.76
N GLU A 7 -13.66 2.30 20.42
CA GLU A 7 -13.38 2.06 21.84
C GLU A 7 -12.04 1.32 22.02
N LEU A 8 -10.92 2.06 22.02
CA LEU A 8 -9.57 1.48 22.12
C LEU A 8 -9.43 0.49 23.30
N LYS A 9 -10.06 0.77 24.45
CA LYS A 9 -9.97 -0.09 25.64
C LYS A 9 -10.54 -1.50 25.45
N LYS A 10 -11.27 -1.76 24.37
CA LYS A 10 -11.79 -3.09 24.04
C LYS A 10 -10.83 -3.91 23.17
N LEU A 11 -9.76 -3.31 22.67
CA LEU A 11 -8.75 -4.01 21.91
C LEU A 11 -7.94 -4.97 22.80
N PRO A 12 -7.42 -6.08 22.24
CA PRO A 12 -6.40 -6.88 22.89
C PRO A 12 -5.23 -6.01 23.35
N LYS A 13 -4.59 -6.38 24.46
CA LYS A 13 -3.56 -5.53 25.09
C LYS A 13 -2.35 -5.23 24.19
N ASP A 14 -1.94 -6.19 23.40
CA ASP A 14 -0.88 -6.11 22.42
C ASP A 14 -1.24 -5.11 21.29
N VAL A 15 -2.44 -5.22 20.72
CA VAL A 15 -2.97 -4.30 19.71
C VAL A 15 -3.13 -2.89 20.31
N LEU A 16 -3.71 -2.78 21.50
CA LEU A 16 -3.89 -1.48 22.17
C LEU A 16 -2.53 -0.80 22.39
N GLY A 17 -1.54 -1.52 22.95
CA GLY A 17 -0.22 -0.97 23.21
C GLY A 17 0.46 -0.48 21.94
N TRP A 18 0.31 -1.21 20.83
CA TRP A 18 0.84 -0.81 19.53
C TRP A 18 0.09 0.42 18.97
N VAL A 19 -1.23 0.45 19.03
CA VAL A 19 -2.04 1.61 18.57
C VAL A 19 -1.65 2.87 19.34
N ASP A 20 -1.53 2.79 20.66
CA ASP A 20 -1.10 3.92 21.52
C ASP A 20 0.32 4.39 21.13
N TYR A 21 1.23 3.46 20.86
CA TYR A 21 2.57 3.75 20.37
C TYR A 21 2.53 4.51 19.03
N GLU A 22 1.78 4.01 18.02
CA GLU A 22 1.67 4.65 16.71
C GLU A 22 1.04 6.05 16.77
N ILE A 23 0.04 6.24 17.66
CA ILE A 23 -0.54 7.56 17.94
C ILE A 23 0.51 8.49 18.57
N ALA A 24 1.28 8.01 19.54
CA ALA A 24 2.34 8.79 20.18
C ALA A 24 3.44 9.20 19.19
N VAL A 25 3.88 8.27 18.33
CA VAL A 25 4.84 8.57 17.27
C VAL A 25 4.29 9.65 16.33
N SER A 26 3.07 9.49 15.84
CA SER A 26 2.43 10.48 14.95
C SER A 26 2.36 11.86 15.59
N ASN A 27 1.90 11.92 16.86
CA ASN A 27 1.78 13.18 17.60
C ASN A 27 3.13 13.89 17.81
N SER A 28 4.23 13.15 17.96
CA SER A 28 5.57 13.73 18.11
C SER A 28 6.07 14.48 16.84
N TYR A 29 5.38 14.28 15.71
CA TYR A 29 5.63 14.97 14.44
C TYR A 29 4.45 15.83 13.98
N ASP A 30 3.51 16.16 14.90
CA ASP A 30 2.30 16.93 14.61
C ASP A 30 1.41 16.31 13.51
N ILE A 31 1.44 14.98 13.36
CA ILE A 31 0.63 14.22 12.41
C ILE A 31 -0.61 13.67 13.11
N PRO A 32 -1.81 14.20 12.86
CA PRO A 32 -3.03 13.68 13.47
C PRO A 32 -3.36 12.27 12.99
N VAL A 33 -3.83 11.43 13.92
CA VAL A 33 -4.36 10.09 13.64
C VAL A 33 -5.88 10.11 13.74
N LYS A 34 -6.55 9.54 12.73
CA LYS A 34 -8.01 9.41 12.66
C LYS A 34 -8.38 7.94 12.53
N LEU A 35 -8.90 7.34 13.60
CA LEU A 35 -9.47 5.98 13.61
C LEU A 35 -10.99 6.11 13.57
N LEU A 36 -11.57 5.89 12.39
CA LEU A 36 -12.96 6.21 12.11
C LEU A 36 -13.82 4.95 12.09
N SER A 37 -14.95 4.97 12.81
CA SER A 37 -15.97 3.89 12.77
C SER A 37 -16.73 3.91 11.43
N LYS A 38 -16.01 3.67 10.33
CA LYS A 38 -16.50 3.64 8.94
C LYS A 38 -15.91 2.45 8.22
N LYS A 39 -16.60 1.96 7.17
CA LYS A 39 -16.07 0.89 6.29
C LYS A 39 -15.00 1.39 5.33
N HIS A 40 -15.07 2.65 4.93
CA HIS A 40 -14.18 3.26 3.95
C HIS A 40 -13.96 4.73 4.28
N VAL A 41 -12.82 5.22 3.88
CA VAL A 41 -12.46 6.64 3.83
C VAL A 41 -12.22 7.06 2.38
N TRP A 42 -12.06 8.34 2.14
CA TRP A 42 -11.86 8.90 0.81
C TRP A 42 -10.68 9.85 0.82
N ILE A 43 -9.83 9.73 -0.19
CA ILE A 43 -8.78 10.69 -0.51
C ILE A 43 -8.80 10.95 -2.02
N ASP A 44 -8.86 12.20 -2.45
CA ASP A 44 -8.87 12.61 -3.87
C ASP A 44 -9.82 11.79 -4.76
N ARG A 45 -11.07 11.56 -4.28
CA ARG A 45 -12.10 10.74 -4.92
C ARG A 45 -11.81 9.22 -4.96
N VAL A 46 -10.68 8.77 -4.40
CA VAL A 46 -10.36 7.37 -4.26
C VAL A 46 -10.95 6.84 -2.95
N ARG A 47 -11.70 5.74 -3.06
CA ARG A 47 -12.24 5.03 -1.90
C ARG A 47 -11.24 3.97 -1.43
N CYS A 48 -10.79 4.07 -0.18
CA CYS A 48 -9.82 3.15 0.43
C CYS A 48 -10.21 2.77 1.86
N HIS A 49 -9.41 1.93 2.48
CA HIS A 49 -9.59 1.52 3.89
C HIS A 49 -8.76 2.40 4.83
N GLY A 50 -7.73 3.04 4.35
CA GLY A 50 -6.91 4.00 5.05
C GLY A 50 -6.00 4.73 4.08
N TYR A 51 -5.32 5.75 4.57
CA TYR A 51 -4.29 6.47 3.84
C TYR A 51 -3.38 7.25 4.79
N PHE A 52 -2.16 7.46 4.36
CA PHE A 52 -1.29 8.52 4.85
C PHE A 52 -1.23 9.63 3.80
N CYS A 53 -1.62 10.86 4.17
CA CYS A 53 -1.49 12.03 3.31
C CYS A 53 -0.23 12.81 3.70
N SER A 54 0.65 13.10 2.75
CA SER A 54 1.86 13.89 2.99
C SER A 54 1.70 15.38 2.70
N THR A 55 0.72 15.76 1.88
CA THR A 55 0.44 17.16 1.53
C THR A 55 -0.18 17.90 2.72
N THR A 56 -1.13 17.26 3.38
CA THR A 56 -1.65 17.69 4.68
C THR A 56 -1.43 16.53 5.63
N PRO A 57 -0.26 16.49 6.31
CA PRO A 57 0.16 15.27 7.02
C PRO A 57 -0.90 14.76 7.98
N GLU A 58 -1.47 13.60 7.68
CA GLU A 58 -2.43 12.89 8.53
C GLU A 58 -2.44 11.39 8.21
N LEU A 59 -2.73 10.56 9.21
CA LEU A 59 -2.93 9.13 9.10
C LEU A 59 -4.40 8.81 9.39
N VAL A 60 -5.09 8.21 8.42
CA VAL A 60 -6.54 7.94 8.53
C VAL A 60 -6.81 6.47 8.26
N VAL A 61 -7.59 5.83 9.14
CA VAL A 61 -7.98 4.41 9.02
C VAL A 61 -9.47 4.24 9.25
N ALA A 62 -10.11 3.46 8.39
CA ALA A 62 -11.48 3.00 8.54
C ALA A 62 -11.48 1.73 9.41
N CYS A 63 -12.13 1.77 10.58
CA CYS A 63 -12.08 0.70 11.58
C CYS A 63 -13.40 -0.10 11.71
N TYR A 64 -14.38 0.10 10.81
CA TYR A 64 -15.60 -0.71 10.77
C TYR A 64 -15.38 -1.96 9.90
N MET A 65 -14.41 -2.79 10.31
CA MET A 65 -14.00 -4.06 9.70
C MET A 65 -13.55 -5.01 10.81
N GLU A 66 -13.22 -6.26 10.45
CA GLU A 66 -12.56 -7.17 11.40
C GLU A 66 -11.25 -6.53 11.91
N GLU A 67 -10.92 -6.80 13.17
CA GLU A 67 -9.79 -6.15 13.85
C GLU A 67 -8.48 -6.31 13.07
N ASN A 68 -8.16 -7.52 12.65
CA ASN A 68 -6.94 -7.80 11.91
C ASN A 68 -6.88 -7.07 10.55
N GLU A 69 -8.01 -6.75 9.93
CA GLU A 69 -8.06 -6.04 8.64
C GLU A 69 -7.72 -4.56 8.78
N TRP A 70 -8.33 -3.86 9.74
CA TRP A 70 -8.01 -2.45 9.94
C TRP A 70 -6.64 -2.25 10.62
N VAL A 71 -6.20 -3.21 11.47
CA VAL A 71 -4.84 -3.21 12.03
C VAL A 71 -3.81 -3.35 10.91
N GLN A 72 -3.99 -4.26 9.94
CA GLN A 72 -3.13 -4.35 8.75
C GLN A 72 -3.06 -3.02 8.00
N THR A 73 -4.23 -2.38 7.77
CA THR A 73 -4.28 -1.07 7.12
C THR A 73 -3.49 -0.02 7.91
N MET A 74 -3.67 0.04 9.23
CA MET A 74 -2.95 0.99 10.08
C MET A 74 -1.44 0.73 10.07
N VAL A 75 -1.01 -0.54 10.10
CA VAL A 75 0.42 -0.91 9.98
C VAL A 75 0.98 -0.37 8.67
N HIS A 76 0.33 -0.63 7.54
CA HIS A 76 0.74 -0.18 6.22
C HIS A 76 0.85 1.35 6.16
N GLU A 77 -0.21 2.07 6.51
CA GLU A 77 -0.23 3.54 6.44
C GLU A 77 0.75 4.19 7.42
N SER A 78 1.01 3.57 8.58
CA SER A 78 2.04 4.03 9.51
C SER A 78 3.45 3.90 8.91
N CYS A 79 3.68 2.94 8.03
CA CYS A 79 4.97 2.80 7.34
C CYS A 79 5.17 3.89 6.27
N HIS A 80 4.11 4.32 5.58
CA HIS A 80 4.19 5.50 4.71
C HIS A 80 4.48 6.79 5.49
N ARG A 81 3.86 6.95 6.67
CA ARG A 81 4.22 8.04 7.60
C ARG A 81 5.70 8.00 7.96
N ASP A 82 6.22 6.82 8.30
CA ASP A 82 7.62 6.66 8.68
C ASP A 82 8.56 6.99 7.51
N GLN A 83 8.25 6.54 6.29
CA GLN A 83 8.99 6.92 5.08
C GLN A 83 9.04 8.45 4.88
N PHE A 84 7.92 9.12 5.13
CA PHE A 84 7.79 10.58 5.07
C PHE A 84 8.64 11.27 6.14
N ILE A 85 8.54 10.86 7.40
CA ILE A 85 9.29 11.42 8.53
C ILE A 85 10.80 11.24 8.32
N GLU A 86 11.22 10.04 7.94
CA GLU A 86 12.62 9.69 7.69
C GLU A 86 13.18 10.33 6.41
N LYS A 87 12.32 10.91 5.57
CA LYS A 87 12.71 11.48 4.27
C LYS A 87 13.49 10.48 3.43
N THR A 88 13.04 9.25 3.36
CA THR A 88 13.73 8.19 2.63
C THR A 88 13.96 8.58 1.17
N THR A 89 15.06 8.10 0.58
CA THR A 89 15.36 8.37 -0.84
C THR A 89 14.30 7.79 -1.78
N ILE A 90 13.65 6.69 -1.37
CA ILE A 90 12.55 6.05 -2.10
C ILE A 90 11.32 6.95 -2.08
N TRP A 91 10.91 7.44 -0.90
CA TRP A 91 9.79 8.36 -0.73
C TRP A 91 9.96 9.68 -1.48
N ASN A 92 11.17 10.26 -1.40
CA ASN A 92 11.48 11.55 -2.04
C ASN A 92 11.85 11.43 -3.52
N LYS A 93 11.71 10.23 -4.11
CA LYS A 93 12.02 10.01 -5.53
C LYS A 93 11.15 10.90 -6.40
N LYS A 94 11.79 11.66 -7.30
CA LYS A 94 11.12 12.43 -8.33
C LYS A 94 11.54 11.91 -9.70
N ILE A 95 10.63 12.01 -10.66
CA ILE A 95 10.84 11.62 -12.06
C ILE A 95 10.87 12.87 -12.91
N GLU A 96 11.91 13.02 -13.72
CA GLU A 96 12.02 14.12 -14.67
C GLU A 96 11.16 13.82 -15.89
N LEU A 97 10.21 14.71 -16.17
CA LEU A 97 9.35 14.70 -17.35
C LEU A 97 9.18 16.14 -17.85
N ASP A 98 9.51 16.39 -19.12
CA ASP A 98 9.41 17.72 -19.76
C ASP A 98 10.10 18.83 -18.96
N GLU A 99 11.33 18.57 -18.49
CA GLU A 99 12.16 19.45 -17.65
C GLU A 99 11.64 19.72 -16.23
N GLU A 100 10.55 19.08 -15.84
CA GLU A 100 9.98 19.16 -14.50
C GLU A 100 10.26 17.87 -13.68
N LYS A 101 10.46 18.06 -12.37
CA LYS A 101 10.59 16.96 -11.41
C LYS A 101 9.23 16.68 -10.77
N ARG A 102 8.57 15.62 -11.21
CA ARG A 102 7.21 15.26 -10.78
C ARG A 102 7.20 14.03 -9.87
N ASP A 103 6.15 13.92 -9.10
CA ASP A 103 5.92 12.77 -8.22
C ASP A 103 5.60 11.52 -9.05
N PRO A 104 6.20 10.35 -8.75
CA PRO A 104 5.90 9.12 -9.49
C PRO A 104 4.44 8.70 -9.39
N LEU A 105 3.81 8.86 -8.22
CA LEU A 105 2.41 8.47 -7.99
C LEU A 105 1.47 9.38 -8.79
N GLU A 106 1.72 10.69 -8.81
CA GLU A 106 0.99 11.65 -9.65
C GLU A 106 1.08 11.27 -11.13
N LEU A 107 2.31 11.00 -11.63
CA LEU A 107 2.52 10.59 -13.02
C LEU A 107 1.80 9.27 -13.36
N MET A 108 1.83 8.30 -12.44
CA MET A 108 1.13 7.02 -12.63
C MET A 108 -0.39 7.22 -12.71
N HIS A 109 -0.97 8.03 -11.82
CA HIS A 109 -2.42 8.31 -11.84
C HIS A 109 -2.83 9.03 -13.11
N SER A 110 -2.14 10.13 -13.47
CA SER A 110 -2.42 10.85 -14.73
C SER A 110 -2.30 9.94 -15.97
N TRP A 111 -1.34 9.00 -15.96
CA TRP A 111 -1.23 8.03 -17.04
C TRP A 111 -2.39 7.01 -17.02
N LEU A 112 -2.79 6.49 -15.86
CA LEU A 112 -3.93 5.57 -15.73
C LEU A 112 -5.25 6.23 -16.17
N GLU A 113 -5.44 7.51 -15.88
CA GLU A 113 -6.63 8.30 -16.23
C GLU A 113 -6.60 8.81 -17.67
N HIS A 114 -5.61 8.45 -18.47
CA HIS A 114 -5.42 8.86 -19.85
C HIS A 114 -5.20 10.38 -20.05
N GLU A 115 -4.77 11.10 -19.01
CA GLU A 115 -4.44 12.53 -19.09
C GLU A 115 -3.08 12.75 -19.74
N ILE A 116 -2.14 11.81 -19.56
CA ILE A 116 -0.81 11.87 -20.17
C ILE A 116 -0.44 10.54 -20.85
N GLU A 117 0.45 10.62 -21.84
CA GLU A 117 1.09 9.46 -22.43
C GLU A 117 2.57 9.39 -22.06
N LEU A 118 3.01 8.23 -21.59
CA LEU A 118 4.41 7.98 -21.23
C LEU A 118 5.07 7.05 -22.19
N LYS A 119 6.26 7.40 -22.69
CA LYS A 119 7.09 6.48 -23.48
C LYS A 119 7.40 5.21 -22.66
N PRO A 120 7.55 4.03 -23.28
CA PRO A 120 7.71 2.75 -22.54
C PRO A 120 8.81 2.76 -21.49
N ARG A 121 9.95 3.39 -21.76
CA ARG A 121 11.06 3.51 -20.80
C ARG A 121 10.68 4.37 -19.60
N LYS A 122 9.98 5.50 -19.83
CA LYS A 122 9.54 6.43 -18.77
C LYS A 122 8.43 5.80 -17.95
N LEU A 123 7.46 5.13 -18.60
CA LEU A 123 6.41 4.39 -17.91
C LEU A 123 6.99 3.34 -16.96
N LYS A 124 7.97 2.56 -17.44
CA LYS A 124 8.65 1.58 -16.59
C LYS A 124 9.32 2.26 -15.38
N GLU A 125 10.01 3.39 -15.60
CA GLU A 125 10.64 4.16 -14.51
C GLU A 125 9.63 4.62 -13.46
N VAL A 126 8.48 5.17 -13.89
CA VAL A 126 7.38 5.61 -13.02
C VAL A 126 6.80 4.44 -12.22
N LEU A 127 6.40 3.37 -12.89
CA LEU A 127 5.80 2.20 -12.23
C LEU A 127 6.75 1.52 -11.24
N MET A 128 8.04 1.44 -11.57
CA MET A 128 9.06 0.90 -10.67
C MET A 128 9.31 1.81 -9.47
N ALA A 129 9.23 3.13 -9.63
CA ALA A 129 9.35 4.06 -8.51
C ALA A 129 8.17 3.92 -7.54
N CYS A 130 6.92 3.87 -8.05
CA CYS A 130 5.73 3.62 -7.23
C CYS A 130 5.82 2.25 -6.53
N MET A 131 6.15 1.19 -7.27
CA MET A 131 6.32 -0.15 -6.71
C MET A 131 7.35 -0.17 -5.56
N ASN A 132 8.47 0.53 -5.69
CA ASN A 132 9.52 0.54 -4.67
C ASN A 132 9.07 1.26 -3.38
N ILE A 133 8.24 2.31 -3.48
CA ILE A 133 7.63 2.98 -2.31
C ILE A 133 6.76 1.98 -1.55
N GLU A 134 5.89 1.28 -2.27
CA GLU A 134 4.99 0.29 -1.67
C GLU A 134 5.76 -0.93 -1.11
N LEU A 135 6.73 -1.44 -1.85
CA LEU A 135 7.53 -2.58 -1.41
C LEU A 135 8.33 -2.28 -0.13
N ASP A 136 8.95 -1.10 -0.03
CA ASP A 136 9.63 -0.68 1.22
C ASP A 136 8.61 -0.54 2.35
N CYS A 137 7.42 0.00 2.07
CA CYS A 137 6.31 0.08 3.03
C CYS A 137 5.91 -1.32 3.52
N GLU A 138 5.68 -2.29 2.62
CA GLU A 138 5.27 -3.65 2.95
C GLU A 138 6.35 -4.42 3.74
N ILE A 139 7.63 -4.22 3.41
CA ILE A 139 8.75 -4.82 4.16
C ILE A 139 8.79 -4.27 5.59
N ARG A 140 8.61 -2.95 5.77
CA ARG A 140 8.53 -2.31 7.09
C ARG A 140 7.32 -2.80 7.88
N ALA A 141 6.18 -2.92 7.21
CA ALA A 141 4.95 -3.40 7.81
C ALA A 141 5.07 -4.86 8.30
N ALA A 142 5.65 -5.75 7.49
CA ALA A 142 5.92 -7.12 7.90
C ALA A 142 6.85 -7.17 9.13
N LYS A 143 7.88 -6.31 9.17
CA LYS A 143 8.76 -6.19 10.34
C LYS A 143 8.02 -5.69 11.58
N LYS A 144 7.15 -4.68 11.45
CA LYS A 144 6.32 -4.19 12.58
C LYS A 144 5.38 -5.27 13.10
N ILE A 145 4.76 -6.06 12.21
CA ILE A 145 3.88 -7.19 12.58
C ILE A 145 4.61 -8.15 13.50
N ASP A 146 5.84 -8.52 13.18
CA ASP A 146 6.66 -9.43 14.00
C ASP A 146 7.16 -8.75 15.28
N GLU A 147 7.66 -7.53 15.19
CA GLU A 147 8.26 -6.79 16.31
C GLU A 147 7.25 -6.50 17.43
N PHE A 148 6.00 -6.20 17.06
CA PHE A 148 4.93 -5.90 18.01
C PHE A 148 3.99 -7.08 18.26
N TYR A 149 4.30 -8.27 17.73
CA TYR A 149 3.48 -9.49 17.89
C TYR A 149 2.00 -9.27 17.53
N LEU A 150 1.75 -8.51 16.45
CA LEU A 150 0.39 -8.19 16.05
C LEU A 150 -0.37 -9.45 15.58
N PRO A 151 -1.70 -9.55 15.79
CA PRO A 151 -2.50 -10.74 15.48
C PRO A 151 -2.74 -10.89 13.96
N ILE A 152 -1.69 -10.78 13.18
CA ILE A 152 -1.68 -10.84 11.72
C ILE A 152 -0.82 -12.01 11.28
N ASN A 153 -1.35 -12.87 10.42
CA ASN A 153 -0.57 -13.97 9.87
C ASN A 153 0.53 -13.45 8.95
N HIS A 154 1.77 -13.45 9.41
CA HIS A 154 2.93 -12.93 8.70
C HIS A 154 3.07 -13.52 7.28
N LYS A 155 2.95 -14.86 7.16
CA LYS A 155 3.08 -15.52 5.86
C LYS A 155 2.01 -15.07 4.86
N GLU A 156 0.77 -14.97 5.30
CA GLU A 156 -0.33 -14.47 4.48
C GLU A 156 -0.11 -13.01 4.10
N TYR A 157 0.36 -12.19 5.05
CA TYR A 157 0.70 -10.79 4.81
C TYR A 157 1.73 -10.65 3.70
N VAL A 158 2.87 -11.35 3.80
CA VAL A 158 3.94 -11.31 2.81
C VAL A 158 3.46 -11.80 1.43
N GLN A 159 2.61 -12.84 1.37
CA GLN A 159 2.04 -13.30 0.10
C GLN A 159 1.13 -12.24 -0.54
N LYS A 160 0.33 -11.54 0.24
CA LYS A 160 -0.52 -10.42 -0.24
C LYS A 160 0.34 -9.24 -0.70
N ALA A 161 1.37 -8.88 0.07
CA ALA A 161 2.33 -7.84 -0.27
C ALA A 161 3.07 -8.14 -1.59
N ASN A 162 3.49 -9.38 -1.80
CA ASN A 162 4.07 -9.84 -3.07
C ASN A 162 3.09 -9.69 -4.24
N ALA A 163 1.81 -10.05 -4.05
CA ALA A 163 0.78 -9.87 -5.07
C ALA A 163 0.58 -8.38 -5.40
N TYR A 164 0.66 -7.50 -4.41
CA TYR A 164 0.56 -6.06 -4.59
C TYR A 164 1.77 -5.48 -5.33
N ALA A 165 2.98 -5.83 -4.93
CA ALA A 165 4.20 -5.38 -5.60
C ALA A 165 4.23 -5.81 -7.09
N TYR A 166 3.90 -7.07 -7.39
CA TYR A 166 3.84 -7.55 -8.78
C TYR A 166 2.74 -6.92 -9.62
N LEU A 167 1.69 -6.35 -9.01
CA LEU A 167 0.62 -5.66 -9.73
C LEU A 167 1.16 -4.52 -10.60
N TYR A 168 2.20 -3.81 -10.18
CA TYR A 168 2.80 -2.70 -10.94
C TYR A 168 3.33 -3.14 -12.31
N HIS A 169 3.82 -4.38 -12.45
CA HIS A 169 4.16 -4.94 -13.77
C HIS A 169 2.95 -5.21 -14.64
N ILE A 170 1.82 -5.59 -14.02
CA ILE A 170 0.57 -5.84 -14.76
C ILE A 170 -0.03 -4.52 -15.21
N LEU A 171 0.04 -3.45 -14.40
CA LEU A 171 -0.38 -2.10 -14.78
C LEU A 171 0.27 -1.64 -16.09
N GLY A 172 1.58 -1.83 -16.23
CA GLY A 172 2.31 -1.51 -17.46
C GLY A 172 1.82 -2.25 -18.72
N THR A 173 1.11 -3.37 -18.56
CA THR A 173 0.55 -4.16 -19.64
C THR A 173 -0.93 -3.88 -19.89
N THR A 174 -1.67 -3.53 -18.84
CA THR A 174 -3.15 -3.45 -18.88
C THR A 174 -3.68 -2.02 -18.87
N ARG A 175 -2.90 -1.08 -18.36
CA ARG A 175 -3.32 0.31 -18.05
C ARG A 175 -4.62 0.34 -17.23
N LEU A 176 -4.78 -0.66 -16.36
CA LEU A 176 -5.96 -0.81 -15.53
C LEU A 176 -5.54 -1.35 -14.17
N TRP A 177 -5.95 -0.69 -13.10
CA TRP A 177 -5.62 -1.11 -11.73
C TRP A 177 -6.04 -2.56 -11.49
N TYR A 178 -7.30 -2.84 -11.41
CA TYR A 178 -7.95 -4.17 -11.55
C TYR A 178 -9.47 -3.99 -11.61
N PRO A 179 -10.22 -4.92 -12.23
CA PRO A 179 -11.67 -4.89 -12.20
C PRO A 179 -12.22 -5.07 -10.78
N LYS A 180 -13.39 -4.52 -10.52
CA LYS A 180 -14.06 -4.63 -9.22
C LYS A 180 -14.14 -6.08 -8.73
N GLY A 181 -13.71 -6.34 -7.49
CA GLY A 181 -13.67 -7.67 -6.88
C GLY A 181 -12.59 -8.61 -7.43
N LYS A 182 -11.63 -8.08 -8.22
CA LYS A 182 -10.55 -8.85 -8.85
C LYS A 182 -9.16 -8.42 -8.38
N SER A 183 -9.08 -7.81 -7.20
CA SER A 183 -7.80 -7.44 -6.61
C SER A 183 -6.91 -8.67 -6.39
N PRO A 184 -5.66 -8.68 -6.87
CA PRO A 184 -4.78 -9.84 -6.74
C PRO A 184 -4.44 -10.20 -5.30
N PHE A 185 -4.40 -9.23 -4.40
CA PHE A 185 -4.09 -9.43 -2.98
C PHE A 185 -5.33 -9.79 -2.12
N TYR A 186 -6.55 -9.77 -2.69
CA TYR A 186 -7.78 -10.30 -2.08
C TYR A 186 -8.24 -11.62 -2.71
N LEU A 187 -7.82 -11.95 -3.93
CA LEU A 187 -8.16 -13.22 -4.57
C LEU A 187 -7.28 -14.35 -4.03
N ALA A 188 -7.86 -15.26 -3.23
CA ALA A 188 -7.14 -16.40 -2.68
C ALA A 188 -6.44 -17.26 -3.75
N ASP A 189 -7.09 -17.46 -4.91
CA ASP A 189 -6.50 -18.14 -6.09
C ASP A 189 -5.21 -17.50 -6.58
N VAL A 190 -4.94 -16.23 -6.23
CA VAL A 190 -3.76 -15.48 -6.65
C VAL A 190 -2.76 -15.37 -5.51
N TRP A 191 -3.13 -14.72 -4.40
CA TRP A 191 -2.17 -14.40 -3.34
C TRP A 191 -1.60 -15.66 -2.68
N THR A 192 -2.35 -16.76 -2.52
CA THR A 192 -1.83 -18.03 -1.96
C THR A 192 -0.75 -18.70 -2.83
N LYS A 193 -0.56 -18.24 -4.07
CA LYS A 193 0.47 -18.73 -5.00
C LYS A 193 1.70 -17.81 -5.05
N MET A 194 1.68 -16.71 -4.31
CA MET A 194 2.83 -15.81 -4.19
C MET A 194 3.90 -16.42 -3.26
N PRO A 195 5.15 -15.98 -3.38
CA PRO A 195 6.21 -16.33 -2.43
C PRO A 195 5.81 -16.00 -0.99
N THR A 196 6.27 -16.79 -0.04
CA THR A 196 6.05 -16.62 1.40
C THR A 196 7.07 -15.69 2.06
N ASP A 197 8.10 -15.32 1.30
CA ASP A 197 9.14 -14.38 1.67
C ASP A 197 9.18 -13.28 0.61
N PHE A 198 9.71 -12.11 0.96
CA PHE A 198 9.94 -11.08 -0.03
C PHE A 198 10.98 -11.53 -1.05
N ASP A 199 10.72 -11.27 -2.32
CA ASP A 199 11.66 -11.61 -3.39
C ASP A 199 12.91 -10.70 -3.30
N ARG A 200 14.04 -11.21 -3.82
CA ARG A 200 15.27 -10.43 -3.85
C ARG A 200 15.30 -9.42 -5.00
N ASP A 201 14.53 -9.67 -6.02
CA ASP A 201 14.50 -8.86 -7.26
C ASP A 201 13.07 -8.71 -7.78
N TYR A 202 12.51 -7.52 -7.62
CA TYR A 202 11.21 -7.13 -8.19
C TYR A 202 11.34 -6.38 -9.51
N THR A 203 12.52 -6.30 -10.14
CA THR A 203 12.67 -5.63 -11.45
C THR A 203 11.97 -6.36 -12.59
N LYS A 204 11.59 -7.62 -12.34
CA LYS A 204 10.86 -8.50 -13.28
C LYS A 204 9.81 -9.31 -12.54
N ILE A 205 8.66 -9.49 -13.18
CA ILE A 205 7.65 -10.42 -12.69
C ILE A 205 7.91 -11.83 -13.25
N PRO A 206 7.93 -12.90 -12.42
CA PRO A 206 8.02 -14.27 -12.93
C PRO A 206 6.87 -14.59 -13.88
N THR A 207 7.15 -15.22 -15.02
CA THR A 207 6.16 -15.52 -16.08
C THR A 207 4.94 -16.27 -15.54
N LYS A 208 5.14 -17.22 -14.62
CA LYS A 208 4.06 -17.99 -13.99
C LYS A 208 3.12 -17.07 -13.19
N ILE A 209 3.67 -16.12 -12.43
CA ILE A 209 2.89 -15.16 -11.63
C ILE A 209 2.16 -14.19 -12.57
N LYS A 210 2.84 -13.66 -13.59
CA LYS A 210 2.23 -12.78 -14.59
C LYS A 210 1.01 -13.43 -15.24
N ASN A 211 1.17 -14.66 -15.71
CA ASN A 211 0.10 -15.40 -16.38
C ASN A 211 -1.08 -15.68 -15.43
N LEU A 212 -0.79 -16.07 -14.20
CA LEU A 212 -1.81 -16.27 -13.16
C LEU A 212 -2.63 -14.98 -12.93
N MET A 213 -1.96 -13.85 -12.71
CA MET A 213 -2.63 -12.57 -12.46
C MET A 213 -3.45 -12.12 -13.67
N LEU A 214 -2.92 -12.20 -14.88
CA LEU A 214 -3.66 -11.86 -16.11
C LEU A 214 -4.90 -12.74 -16.30
N ALA A 215 -4.79 -14.03 -16.06
CA ALA A 215 -5.92 -14.96 -16.19
C ALA A 215 -7.00 -14.73 -15.12
N LYS A 216 -6.61 -14.61 -13.84
CA LYS A 216 -7.55 -14.56 -12.71
C LYS A 216 -8.13 -13.18 -12.46
N CYS A 217 -7.32 -12.14 -12.57
CA CYS A 217 -7.74 -10.77 -12.29
C CYS A 217 -8.33 -10.06 -13.52
N TYR A 218 -7.81 -10.33 -14.73
CA TYR A 218 -8.17 -9.59 -15.94
C TYR A 218 -8.90 -10.42 -17.00
N ASN A 219 -9.18 -11.69 -16.73
CA ASN A 219 -9.82 -12.64 -17.66
C ASN A 219 -9.11 -12.72 -19.04
N LYS A 220 -7.80 -12.44 -19.08
CA LYS A 220 -7.01 -12.54 -20.30
C LYS A 220 -6.51 -13.96 -20.46
N ARG A 221 -6.81 -14.60 -21.62
CA ARG A 221 -6.15 -15.86 -22.02
C ARG A 221 -4.67 -15.57 -22.30
N VAL A 222 -3.77 -16.35 -21.71
CA VAL A 222 -2.32 -16.24 -21.84
C VAL A 222 -1.80 -17.45 -22.58
#